data_538d3a4115cf67e4d923c3a94e7390a4
#
_entry.id   538d3a4115cf67e4d923c3a94e7390a4
#
_cell.length_a   1.000
_cell.length_b   1.000
_cell.length_c   1.000
_cell.angle_alpha   90.00
_cell.angle_beta   90.00
_cell.angle_gamma   90.00
#
_symmetry.space_group_name_H-M   'P 1'
#
loop_
_entity.id
_entity.type
_entity.pdbx_description
1 polymer ?
#
loop_
_entity_poly.entity_id
_entity_poly.type
_entity_poly.pdbx_seq_one_letter_code
_entity_poly.pdbx_strand_id
1 'polypeptide(L)'
;AFLEAGMTRMKNAGHVAAKNVLTFALCSLVYWAIGFGIAFGNGNGLIGTSGFSPDAAALLSVGKAPFSFFGGIPGGAGYLFEVVFAGVSVAIVWGGMAERAKLWVYFAFGAGFTIIYSVVSHWVWQTDGWLFRLGMQDFAGSTVVHYQGALAALAGALLLGPRIGRFG
;
A
#
# COMPACT_ATOMS: atom_id res chain seq x y z
N ALA A 1 -6.29 7.69 -9.66
CA ALA A 1 -7.03 8.96 -9.54
C ALA A 1 -8.00 9.19 -10.69
N PHE A 2 -7.56 9.23 -11.97
CA PHE A 2 -8.43 9.52 -13.13
C PHE A 2 -9.56 8.50 -13.30
N LEU A 3 -9.25 7.22 -13.24
CA LEU A 3 -10.26 6.15 -13.31
C LEU A 3 -11.34 6.31 -12.23
N GLU A 4 -10.92 6.52 -11.00
CA GLU A 4 -11.82 6.68 -9.86
C GLU A 4 -12.65 7.97 -9.98
N ALA A 5 -12.04 9.09 -10.40
CA ALA A 5 -12.75 10.34 -10.65
C ALA A 5 -13.79 10.19 -11.76
N GLY A 6 -13.48 9.43 -12.82
CA GLY A 6 -14.40 9.15 -13.92
C GLY A 6 -15.59 8.26 -13.54
N MET A 7 -15.45 7.44 -12.50
CA MET A 7 -16.52 6.56 -12.00
C MET A 7 -17.37 7.20 -10.89
N THR A 8 -17.06 8.43 -10.49
CA THR A 8 -17.78 9.17 -9.46
C THR A 8 -18.53 10.35 -10.08
N ARG A 9 -19.45 10.95 -9.32
CA ARG A 9 -20.19 12.13 -9.80
C ARG A 9 -19.26 13.31 -10.04
N MET A 10 -19.44 14.04 -11.14
CA MET A 10 -18.58 15.15 -11.55
C MET A 10 -18.33 16.18 -10.43
N LYS A 11 -19.34 16.49 -9.61
CA LYS A 11 -19.22 17.42 -8.48
C LYS A 11 -18.19 16.97 -7.43
N ASN A 12 -17.84 15.67 -7.40
CA ASN A 12 -16.90 15.10 -6.45
C ASN A 12 -15.50 14.89 -7.05
N ALA A 13 -15.29 15.19 -8.34
CA ALA A 13 -14.02 14.91 -9.03
C ALA A 13 -12.81 15.58 -8.34
N GLY A 14 -12.95 16.85 -7.92
CA GLY A 14 -11.91 17.55 -7.18
C GLY A 14 -11.59 16.92 -5.83
N HIS A 15 -12.62 16.51 -5.10
CA HIS A 15 -12.44 15.79 -3.81
C HIS A 15 -11.73 14.44 -4.02
N VAL A 16 -12.12 13.69 -5.05
CA VAL A 16 -11.50 12.40 -5.37
C VAL A 16 -10.04 12.59 -5.77
N ALA A 17 -9.73 13.57 -6.60
CA ALA A 17 -8.35 13.87 -6.98
C ALA A 17 -7.51 14.29 -5.76
N ALA A 18 -8.00 15.21 -4.94
CA ALA A 18 -7.31 15.68 -3.75
C ALA A 18 -7.05 14.55 -2.74
N LYS A 19 -8.05 13.71 -2.43
CA LYS A 19 -7.85 12.59 -1.50
C LYS A 19 -6.78 11.61 -2.01
N ASN A 20 -6.74 11.31 -3.31
CA ASN A 20 -5.74 10.39 -3.85
C ASN A 20 -4.31 10.93 -3.69
N VAL A 21 -4.09 12.22 -3.98
CA VAL A 21 -2.77 12.84 -3.82
C VAL A 21 -2.36 12.91 -2.36
N LEU A 22 -3.24 13.41 -1.49
CA LEU A 22 -2.94 13.60 -0.08
C LEU A 22 -2.75 12.27 0.67
N THR A 23 -3.58 11.27 0.37
CA THR A 23 -3.42 9.95 1.00
C THR A 23 -2.20 9.21 0.47
N PHE A 24 -1.87 9.32 -0.81
CA PHE A 24 -0.62 8.77 -1.34
C PHE A 24 0.59 9.39 -0.63
N ALA A 25 0.62 10.70 -0.44
CA ALA A 25 1.69 11.37 0.29
C ALA A 25 1.80 10.86 1.74
N LEU A 26 0.67 10.76 2.46
CA LEU A 26 0.66 10.22 3.82
C LEU A 26 1.12 8.77 3.87
N CYS A 27 0.61 7.92 2.98
CA CYS A 27 1.00 6.51 2.92
C CYS A 27 2.49 6.36 2.60
N SER A 28 3.04 7.21 1.72
CA SER A 28 4.47 7.22 1.43
C SER A 28 5.32 7.57 2.66
N LEU A 29 4.86 8.51 3.49
CA LEU A 29 5.53 8.84 4.76
C LEU A 29 5.46 7.68 5.76
N VAL A 30 4.30 7.05 5.92
CA VAL A 30 4.14 5.87 6.79
C VAL A 30 4.99 4.71 6.28
N TYR A 31 4.99 4.49 4.96
CA TYR A 31 5.78 3.43 4.34
C TYR A 31 7.28 3.68 4.53
N TRP A 32 7.77 4.91 4.36
CA TRP A 32 9.14 5.29 4.64
C TRP A 32 9.50 5.07 6.11
N ALA A 33 8.65 5.56 7.03
CA ALA A 33 8.96 5.52 8.45
C ALA A 33 9.06 4.09 9.00
N ILE A 34 8.09 3.25 8.65
CA ILE A 34 7.95 1.90 9.22
C ILE A 34 7.63 0.81 8.20
N GLY A 35 6.85 1.13 7.15
CA GLY A 35 6.32 0.13 6.23
C GLY A 35 7.39 -0.64 5.48
N PHE A 36 8.40 0.07 4.96
CA PHE A 36 9.49 -0.56 4.22
C PHE A 36 10.28 -1.55 5.09
N GLY A 37 10.59 -1.16 6.32
CA GLY A 37 11.30 -2.04 7.27
C GLY A 37 10.50 -3.28 7.63
N ILE A 38 9.17 -3.14 7.80
CA ILE A 38 8.28 -4.28 8.04
C ILE A 38 8.24 -5.21 6.82
N ALA A 39 8.14 -4.64 5.60
CA ALA A 39 7.98 -5.42 4.36
C ALA A 39 9.27 -6.12 3.93
N PHE A 40 10.39 -5.40 3.89
CA PHE A 40 11.63 -5.87 3.25
C PHE A 40 12.84 -5.91 4.16
N GLY A 41 12.72 -5.45 5.41
CA GLY A 41 13.79 -5.58 6.39
C GLY A 41 14.09 -7.02 6.77
N ASN A 42 15.32 -7.26 7.23
CA ASN A 42 15.66 -8.54 7.84
C ASN A 42 14.83 -8.74 9.11
N GLY A 43 14.31 -9.94 9.32
CA GLY A 43 13.44 -10.20 10.46
C GLY A 43 13.17 -11.69 10.65
N ASN A 44 11.90 -12.03 10.75
CA ASN A 44 11.44 -13.40 10.90
C ASN A 44 10.37 -13.73 9.84
N GLY A 45 9.72 -14.87 9.90
CA GLY A 45 8.70 -15.25 8.92
C GLY A 45 7.43 -14.38 8.91
N LEU A 46 7.25 -13.49 9.89
CA LEU A 46 6.04 -12.68 10.05
C LEU A 46 6.25 -11.20 9.71
N ILE A 47 7.39 -10.62 10.12
CA ILE A 47 7.69 -9.19 9.92
C ILE A 47 9.20 -8.96 9.79
N GLY A 48 9.58 -7.93 9.05
CA GLY A 48 10.90 -7.33 9.09
C GLY A 48 11.08 -6.45 10.35
N THR A 49 12.29 -6.42 10.88
CA THR A 49 12.65 -5.69 12.10
C THR A 49 13.81 -4.73 11.91
N SER A 50 14.21 -4.46 10.66
CA SER A 50 15.33 -3.59 10.30
C SER A 50 15.01 -2.76 9.05
N GLY A 51 15.86 -1.79 8.73
CA GLY A 51 15.70 -0.97 7.51
C GLY A 51 14.56 0.05 7.59
N PHE A 52 14.20 0.48 8.78
CA PHE A 52 13.24 1.56 9.00
C PHE A 52 13.84 2.91 8.60
N SER A 53 13.00 3.80 8.10
CA SER A 53 13.37 5.18 7.71
C SER A 53 14.67 5.23 6.91
N PRO A 54 14.77 4.54 5.76
CA PRO A 54 16.03 4.45 5.01
C PRO A 54 16.55 5.84 4.64
N ASP A 55 17.83 6.07 4.90
CA ASP A 55 18.52 7.31 4.56
C ASP A 55 19.00 7.34 3.10
N ALA A 56 19.59 8.46 2.70
CA ALA A 56 20.10 8.64 1.34
C ALA A 56 21.19 7.62 0.99
N ALA A 57 22.05 7.24 1.95
CA ALA A 57 23.12 6.27 1.71
C ALA A 57 22.55 4.87 1.45
N ALA A 58 21.52 4.46 2.21
CA ALA A 58 20.78 3.22 1.98
C ALA A 58 20.08 3.23 0.61
N LEU A 59 19.38 4.32 0.28
CA LEU A 59 18.66 4.46 -1.00
C LEU A 59 19.59 4.44 -2.23
N LEU A 60 20.83 4.92 -2.08
CA LEU A 60 21.83 4.88 -3.16
C LEU A 60 22.61 3.55 -3.21
N SER A 61 22.43 2.67 -2.24
CA SER A 61 23.13 1.38 -2.19
C SER A 61 22.60 0.40 -3.25
N VAL A 62 23.47 -0.53 -3.67
CA VAL A 62 23.12 -1.63 -4.57
C VAL A 62 23.49 -2.95 -3.89
N GLY A 63 22.54 -3.86 -3.77
CA GLY A 63 22.75 -5.20 -3.22
C GLY A 63 23.13 -5.25 -1.73
N LYS A 64 23.00 -4.13 -1.00
CA LYS A 64 23.31 -4.05 0.45
C LYS A 64 22.03 -4.00 1.27
N ALA A 65 22.10 -4.48 2.52
CA ALA A 65 21.01 -4.34 3.45
C ALA A 65 20.68 -2.84 3.70
N PRO A 66 19.40 -2.46 3.83
CA PRO A 66 18.19 -3.28 3.80
C PRO A 66 17.68 -3.64 2.39
N PHE A 67 18.37 -3.18 1.33
CA PHE A 67 17.94 -3.33 -0.07
C PHE A 67 18.54 -4.55 -0.78
N SER A 68 19.16 -5.47 -0.05
CA SER A 68 19.74 -6.70 -0.63
C SER A 68 18.72 -7.56 -1.39
N PHE A 69 17.45 -7.50 -1.02
CA PHE A 69 16.33 -8.14 -1.71
C PHE A 69 16.26 -7.76 -3.20
N PHE A 70 16.56 -6.51 -3.54
CA PHE A 70 16.47 -6.02 -4.92
C PHE A 70 17.67 -6.40 -5.81
N GLY A 71 18.65 -7.14 -5.28
CA GLY A 71 19.79 -7.62 -6.04
C GLY A 71 20.63 -6.49 -6.65
N GLY A 72 20.73 -6.47 -7.98
CA GLY A 72 21.50 -5.46 -8.72
C GLY A 72 20.78 -4.12 -8.97
N ILE A 73 19.56 -3.94 -8.47
CA ILE A 73 18.80 -2.69 -8.64
C ILE A 73 19.22 -1.69 -7.54
N PRO A 74 19.41 -0.40 -7.86
CA PRO A 74 19.64 0.63 -6.84
C PRO A 74 18.51 0.66 -5.83
N GLY A 75 18.84 0.74 -4.53
CA GLY A 75 17.89 0.68 -3.43
C GLY A 75 16.74 1.69 -3.58
N GLY A 76 17.04 2.92 -4.01
CA GLY A 76 16.02 3.94 -4.23
C GLY A 76 15.02 3.60 -5.34
N ALA A 77 15.47 2.91 -6.39
CA ALA A 77 14.56 2.46 -7.45
C ALA A 77 13.63 1.35 -6.94
N GLY A 78 14.17 0.37 -6.21
CA GLY A 78 13.37 -0.66 -5.56
C GLY A 78 12.40 -0.07 -4.54
N TYR A 79 12.86 0.84 -3.70
CA TYR A 79 12.01 1.54 -2.74
C TYR A 79 10.87 2.31 -3.41
N LEU A 80 11.18 3.09 -4.46
CA LEU A 80 10.16 3.84 -5.21
C LEU A 80 9.12 2.91 -5.83
N PHE A 81 9.55 1.79 -6.37
CA PHE A 81 8.66 0.77 -6.91
C PHE A 81 7.70 0.25 -5.85
N GLU A 82 8.20 -0.13 -4.69
CA GLU A 82 7.41 -0.71 -3.60
C GLU A 82 6.47 0.30 -2.92
N VAL A 83 6.88 1.54 -2.74
CA VAL A 83 5.99 2.58 -2.19
C VAL A 83 4.82 2.90 -3.12
N VAL A 84 5.04 2.82 -4.44
CA VAL A 84 3.96 2.99 -5.41
C VAL A 84 2.97 1.82 -5.34
N PHE A 85 3.44 0.59 -5.17
CA PHE A 85 2.59 -0.58 -4.98
C PHE A 85 1.73 -0.47 -3.70
N ALA A 86 2.32 -0.03 -2.59
CA ALA A 86 1.57 0.29 -1.38
C ALA A 86 0.46 1.33 -1.67
N GLY A 87 0.82 2.41 -2.37
CA GLY A 87 -0.14 3.45 -2.78
C GLY A 87 -1.25 2.94 -3.69
N VAL A 88 -0.96 2.00 -4.61
CA VAL A 88 -1.97 1.36 -5.47
C VAL A 88 -2.94 0.53 -4.63
N SER A 89 -2.46 -0.26 -3.69
CA SER A 89 -3.31 -1.07 -2.82
C SER A 89 -4.28 -0.19 -2.01
N VAL A 90 -3.78 0.90 -1.43
CA VAL A 90 -4.60 1.91 -0.76
C VAL A 90 -5.62 2.54 -1.71
N ALA A 91 -5.23 2.87 -2.95
CA ALA A 91 -6.15 3.46 -3.94
C ALA A 91 -7.29 2.52 -4.34
N ILE A 92 -7.08 1.21 -4.36
CA ILE A 92 -8.14 0.22 -4.60
C ILE A 92 -9.21 0.31 -3.50
N VAL A 93 -8.80 0.46 -2.24
CA VAL A 93 -9.74 0.63 -1.12
C VAL A 93 -10.62 1.86 -1.30
N TRP A 94 -10.03 2.96 -1.80
CA TRP A 94 -10.76 4.20 -2.02
C TRP A 94 -11.90 4.09 -3.01
N GLY A 95 -11.77 3.25 -4.01
CA GLY A 95 -12.86 2.96 -4.95
C GLY A 95 -14.10 2.42 -4.24
N GLY A 96 -13.91 1.50 -3.30
CA GLY A 96 -14.98 0.94 -2.46
C GLY A 96 -15.63 1.95 -1.51
N MET A 97 -14.88 2.96 -1.06
CA MET A 97 -15.33 3.96 -0.10
C MET A 97 -15.72 5.32 -0.75
N ALA A 98 -15.57 5.45 -2.06
CA ALA A 98 -15.79 6.70 -2.77
C ALA A 98 -17.20 7.27 -2.53
N GLU A 99 -17.28 8.59 -2.36
CA GLU A 99 -18.50 9.37 -2.12
C GLU A 99 -19.23 9.08 -0.79
N ARG A 100 -18.63 8.28 0.12
CA ARG A 100 -19.29 7.82 1.35
C ARG A 100 -18.51 8.11 2.62
N ALA A 101 -17.19 8.33 2.52
CA ALA A 101 -16.33 8.57 3.66
C ALA A 101 -15.86 10.02 3.73
N LYS A 102 -15.66 10.52 4.96
CA LYS A 102 -15.05 11.83 5.22
C LYS A 102 -13.55 11.77 4.93
N LEU A 103 -12.96 12.92 4.56
CA LEU A 103 -11.54 12.99 4.18
C LEU A 103 -10.58 12.45 5.26
N TRP A 104 -10.80 12.76 6.52
CA TRP A 104 -9.94 12.29 7.60
C TRP A 104 -9.95 10.74 7.76
N VAL A 105 -11.08 10.08 7.40
CA VAL A 105 -11.17 8.61 7.43
C VAL A 105 -10.20 7.99 6.42
N TYR A 106 -10.04 8.62 5.25
CA TYR A 106 -9.04 8.17 4.27
C TYR A 106 -7.63 8.25 4.84
N PHE A 107 -7.31 9.29 5.62
CA PHE A 107 -5.99 9.43 6.24
C PHE A 107 -5.76 8.37 7.31
N ALA A 108 -6.68 8.24 8.26
CA ALA A 108 -6.55 7.27 9.35
C ALA A 108 -6.50 5.83 8.82
N PHE A 109 -7.42 5.50 7.92
CA PHE A 109 -7.47 4.18 7.30
C PHE A 109 -6.24 3.91 6.42
N GLY A 110 -5.83 4.88 5.61
CA GLY A 110 -4.66 4.74 4.73
C GLY A 110 -3.38 4.48 5.50
N ALA A 111 -3.15 5.20 6.59
CA ALA A 111 -2.00 4.97 7.46
C ALA A 111 -2.02 3.54 8.06
N GLY A 112 -3.15 3.14 8.67
CA GLY A 112 -3.31 1.81 9.25
C GLY A 112 -3.20 0.69 8.20
N PHE A 113 -3.83 0.88 7.03
CA PHE A 113 -3.78 -0.10 5.96
C PHE A 113 -2.38 -0.24 5.36
N THR A 114 -1.59 0.84 5.28
CA THR A 114 -0.20 0.75 4.83
C THR A 114 0.64 -0.17 5.72
N ILE A 115 0.38 -0.19 7.02
CA ILE A 115 1.06 -1.12 7.95
C ILE A 115 0.64 -2.57 7.66
N ILE A 116 -0.67 -2.82 7.52
CA ILE A 116 -1.19 -4.16 7.20
C ILE A 116 -0.63 -4.63 5.85
N TYR A 117 -0.61 -3.75 4.84
CA TYR A 117 -0.02 -4.01 3.54
C TYR A 117 1.44 -4.47 3.67
N SER A 118 2.23 -3.77 4.47
CA SER A 118 3.64 -4.08 4.66
C SER A 118 3.87 -5.45 5.31
N VAL A 119 3.02 -5.85 6.24
CA VAL A 119 3.07 -7.19 6.86
C VAL A 119 2.78 -8.29 5.82
N VAL A 120 1.74 -8.11 5.01
CA VAL A 120 1.39 -9.10 3.96
C VAL A 120 2.46 -9.13 2.86
N SER A 121 3.05 -7.97 2.50
CA SER A 121 4.19 -7.89 1.58
C SER A 121 5.36 -8.73 2.08
N HIS A 122 5.67 -8.65 3.36
CA HIS A 122 6.71 -9.47 3.98
C HIS A 122 6.42 -10.97 3.85
N TRP A 123 5.19 -11.38 4.11
CA TRP A 123 4.81 -12.80 4.03
C TRP A 123 5.02 -13.40 2.65
N VAL A 124 4.73 -12.61 1.60
CA VAL A 124 4.62 -13.10 0.23
C VAL A 124 5.88 -12.83 -0.59
N TRP A 125 6.49 -11.67 -0.44
CA TRP A 125 7.60 -11.23 -1.29
C TRP A 125 8.97 -11.34 -0.64
N GLN A 126 9.06 -11.18 0.69
CA GLN A 126 10.35 -11.32 1.36
C GLN A 126 10.77 -12.79 1.45
N THR A 127 12.05 -13.09 1.18
CA THR A 127 12.60 -14.46 1.19
C THR A 127 12.44 -15.17 2.53
N ASP A 128 12.37 -14.41 3.63
CA ASP A 128 12.12 -14.92 4.97
C ASP A 128 10.63 -15.10 5.28
N GLY A 129 9.74 -14.53 4.46
CA GLY A 129 8.30 -14.61 4.64
C GLY A 129 7.76 -16.04 4.66
N TRP A 130 6.82 -16.32 5.55
CA TRP A 130 6.31 -17.68 5.72
C TRP A 130 5.57 -18.22 4.50
N LEU A 131 4.81 -17.37 3.78
CA LEU A 131 4.14 -17.76 2.53
C LEU A 131 5.14 -17.95 1.39
N PHE A 132 6.16 -17.08 1.30
CA PHE A 132 7.25 -17.25 0.34
C PHE A 132 7.94 -18.60 0.51
N ARG A 133 8.26 -18.98 1.75
CA ARG A 133 8.89 -20.27 2.07
C ARG A 133 7.99 -21.46 1.78
N LEU A 134 6.67 -21.29 1.78
CA LEU A 134 5.72 -22.31 1.34
C LEU A 134 5.58 -22.40 -0.19
N GLY A 135 6.30 -21.58 -0.95
CA GLY A 135 6.28 -21.58 -2.40
C GLY A 135 5.21 -20.69 -3.03
N MET A 136 4.57 -19.81 -2.24
CA MET A 136 3.62 -18.83 -2.80
C MET A 136 4.34 -17.89 -3.74
N GLN A 137 3.75 -17.65 -4.93
CA GLN A 137 4.26 -16.75 -5.94
C GLN A 137 3.22 -15.65 -6.23
N ASP A 138 3.68 -14.41 -6.16
CA ASP A 138 2.91 -13.23 -6.54
C ASP A 138 3.85 -12.25 -7.26
N PHE A 139 3.73 -12.17 -8.58
CA PHE A 139 4.66 -11.37 -9.38
C PHE A 139 4.32 -9.88 -9.40
N ALA A 140 3.06 -9.57 -9.64
CA ALA A 140 2.59 -8.21 -9.87
C ALA A 140 1.63 -7.70 -8.78
N GLY A 141 1.58 -8.35 -7.63
CA GLY A 141 0.72 -7.94 -6.53
C GLY A 141 -0.73 -8.40 -6.65
N SER A 142 -0.99 -9.53 -7.33
CA SER A 142 -2.35 -10.09 -7.39
C SER A 142 -2.94 -10.32 -6.00
N THR A 143 -2.15 -10.81 -5.08
CA THR A 143 -2.53 -11.02 -3.67
C THR A 143 -2.16 -9.81 -2.81
N VAL A 144 -0.89 -9.42 -2.82
CA VAL A 144 -0.35 -8.38 -1.93
C VAL A 144 -1.00 -7.02 -2.18
N VAL A 145 -1.25 -6.65 -3.44
CA VAL A 145 -1.81 -5.34 -3.79
C VAL A 145 -3.33 -5.44 -4.00
N HIS A 146 -3.76 -6.29 -4.95
CA HIS A 146 -5.12 -6.25 -5.47
C HIS A 146 -6.11 -7.00 -4.57
N TYR A 147 -5.82 -8.24 -4.19
CA TYR A 147 -6.72 -9.02 -3.34
C TYR A 147 -6.85 -8.40 -1.95
N GLN A 148 -5.76 -7.99 -1.35
CA GLN A 148 -5.75 -7.31 -0.06
C GLN A 148 -6.52 -5.97 -0.12
N GLY A 149 -6.25 -5.15 -1.15
CA GLY A 149 -6.97 -3.90 -1.37
C GLY A 149 -8.47 -4.12 -1.59
N ALA A 150 -8.84 -5.16 -2.35
CA ALA A 150 -10.23 -5.50 -2.62
C ALA A 150 -10.97 -5.98 -1.35
N LEU A 151 -10.33 -6.78 -0.49
CA LEU A 151 -10.91 -7.19 0.79
C LEU A 151 -11.16 -6.00 1.71
N ALA A 152 -10.21 -5.07 1.78
CA ALA A 152 -10.36 -3.85 2.57
C ALA A 152 -11.45 -2.92 1.98
N ALA A 153 -11.55 -2.85 0.64
CA ALA A 153 -12.63 -2.14 -0.04
C ALA A 153 -14.00 -2.76 0.25
N LEU A 154 -14.09 -4.09 0.25
CA LEU A 154 -15.31 -4.83 0.60
C LEU A 154 -15.73 -4.55 2.05
N ALA A 155 -14.81 -4.66 2.99
CA ALA A 155 -15.06 -4.33 4.41
C ALA A 155 -15.57 -2.89 4.57
N GLY A 156 -14.90 -1.93 3.93
CA GLY A 156 -15.32 -0.53 3.93
C GLY A 156 -16.70 -0.33 3.31
N ALA A 157 -16.99 -1.01 2.21
CA ALA A 157 -18.29 -0.92 1.54
C ALA A 157 -19.43 -1.50 2.40
N LEU A 158 -19.19 -2.61 3.09
CA LEU A 158 -20.17 -3.23 4.00
C LEU A 158 -20.50 -2.35 5.20
N LEU A 159 -19.46 -1.71 5.78
CA LEU A 159 -19.63 -0.82 6.93
C LEU A 159 -20.30 0.52 6.56
N LEU A 160 -20.01 1.07 5.39
CA LEU A 160 -20.54 2.36 4.96
C LEU A 160 -21.92 2.27 4.29
N GLY A 161 -22.32 1.10 3.82
CA GLY A 161 -23.57 0.91 3.09
C GLY A 161 -23.55 1.50 1.69
N PRO A 162 -24.72 1.60 1.01
CA PRO A 162 -24.84 2.09 -0.36
C PRO A 162 -24.63 3.61 -0.46
N ARG A 163 -24.26 4.09 -1.65
CA ARG A 163 -24.21 5.53 -1.95
C ARG A 163 -25.63 6.11 -1.96
N ILE A 164 -25.78 7.33 -1.42
CA ILE A 164 -27.06 8.06 -1.44
C ILE A 164 -27.56 8.20 -2.88
N GLY A 165 -28.82 7.86 -3.11
CA GLY A 165 -29.46 7.95 -4.41
C GLY A 165 -29.08 6.87 -5.43
N ARG A 166 -28.46 5.77 -5.00
CA ARG A 166 -28.14 4.64 -5.90
C ARG A 166 -29.28 3.61 -6.00
N PHE A 167 -30.04 3.43 -4.96
CA PHE A 167 -31.09 2.41 -4.86
C PHE A 167 -32.44 2.98 -4.40
N GLY A 168 -32.76 4.19 -4.78
CA GLY A 168 -34.04 4.83 -4.43
C GLY A 168 -33.95 6.32 -4.38
#